data_1b580e2d4669365cf374b620671c4c4e
#
_entry.id   1b580e2d4669365cf374b620671c4c4e
#
_cell.length_a   1.000
_cell.length_b   1.000
_cell.length_c   1.000
_cell.angle_alpha   90.00
_cell.angle_beta   90.00
_cell.angle_gamma   90.00
#
_symmetry.space_group_name_H-M   'P 1'
#
loop_
_entity.id
_entity.type
_entity.pdbx_description
1 polymer ?
#
loop_
_entity_poly.entity_id
_entity_poly.type
_entity_poly.pdbx_seq_one_letter_code
_entity_poly.pdbx_strand_id
1 'polypeptide(L)'
;NFNGDVRIDFTVSDGIGEVAGNIDVTVTAVNDAPVSGTLAYSINEDGTLRFTQQQLLAQASDADGDDLTASNLTVDGNATVTENDDRSFIITPAANFNGDILINFEITDGWGAIQASADLTVSPINDLPQVQQDRQFTIKEDGQLVFNDGDLLFGATDIDGDNLSVKSVRYDGSDGIFKDRGNGTYTFAPNQNFNGDVRIDFTVSDGIGEVAGNIDV
;
A
#
# COMPACT_ATOMS: atom_id res chain seq x y z
N ASN A 1 12.42 -33.17 -22.10
CA ASN A 1 11.16 -33.85 -21.72
C ASN A 1 10.52 -34.65 -22.88
N PHE A 2 11.31 -35.45 -23.59
CA PHE A 2 10.75 -36.38 -24.57
C PHE A 2 10.18 -37.61 -23.85
N ASN A 3 8.94 -37.94 -24.14
CA ASN A 3 8.31 -39.20 -23.79
C ASN A 3 7.62 -39.77 -25.03
N GLY A 4 7.50 -41.08 -25.12
CA GLY A 4 6.92 -41.77 -26.25
C GLY A 4 7.79 -42.90 -26.79
N ASP A 5 7.41 -43.44 -27.89
CA ASP A 5 8.09 -44.59 -28.50
C ASP A 5 9.17 -44.12 -29.49
N VAL A 6 10.34 -44.68 -29.35
CA VAL A 6 11.49 -44.48 -30.25
C VAL A 6 11.82 -45.81 -30.88
N ARG A 7 11.89 -45.84 -32.21
CA ARG A 7 12.30 -47.03 -32.98
C ARG A 7 13.72 -46.80 -33.47
N ILE A 8 14.58 -47.76 -33.20
CA ILE A 8 15.97 -47.81 -33.67
C ILE A 8 16.06 -48.95 -34.69
N ASP A 9 16.22 -48.61 -35.97
CA ASP A 9 16.39 -49.60 -37.02
C ASP A 9 17.89 -49.87 -37.21
N PHE A 10 18.26 -51.15 -37.42
CA PHE A 10 19.63 -51.58 -37.66
C PHE A 10 19.66 -52.68 -38.68
N THR A 11 20.82 -52.92 -39.28
CA THR A 11 21.09 -53.98 -40.22
C THR A 11 22.22 -54.85 -39.67
N VAL A 12 22.03 -56.14 -39.71
CA VAL A 12 23.05 -57.13 -39.38
C VAL A 12 23.53 -57.76 -40.68
N SER A 13 24.88 -57.82 -40.85
CA SER A 13 25.50 -58.43 -42.03
C SER A 13 26.51 -59.51 -41.58
N ASP A 14 26.54 -60.64 -42.33
CA ASP A 14 27.55 -61.68 -42.21
C ASP A 14 28.68 -61.52 -43.21
N GLY A 15 28.68 -60.39 -43.97
CA GLY A 15 29.62 -60.09 -45.05
C GLY A 15 29.18 -60.60 -46.42
N ILE A 16 28.07 -61.30 -46.52
CA ILE A 16 27.52 -61.87 -47.78
C ILE A 16 26.06 -61.38 -47.97
N GLY A 17 25.29 -61.34 -46.87
CA GLY A 17 23.89 -60.86 -46.84
C GLY A 17 23.64 -59.89 -45.71
N GLU A 18 22.49 -59.20 -45.77
CA GLU A 18 22.05 -58.25 -44.77
C GLU A 18 20.62 -58.56 -44.33
N VAL A 19 20.36 -58.42 -43.02
CA VAL A 19 19.04 -58.57 -42.41
C VAL A 19 18.73 -57.35 -41.59
N ALA A 20 17.60 -56.71 -41.86
CA ALA A 20 17.10 -55.58 -41.07
C ALA A 20 16.49 -56.06 -39.74
N GLY A 21 16.75 -55.38 -38.70
CA GLY A 21 16.15 -55.52 -37.37
C GLY A 21 15.77 -54.19 -36.78
N ASN A 22 15.02 -54.20 -35.71
CA ASN A 22 14.64 -53.00 -34.99
C ASN A 22 14.62 -53.25 -33.47
N ILE A 23 14.77 -52.17 -32.71
CA ILE A 23 14.54 -52.09 -31.28
C ILE A 23 13.52 -51.00 -31.06
N ASP A 24 12.42 -51.31 -30.38
CA ASP A 24 11.47 -50.35 -29.92
C ASP A 24 11.76 -50.01 -28.44
N VAL A 25 11.92 -48.72 -28.15
CA VAL A 25 12.16 -48.18 -26.82
C VAL A 25 11.05 -47.28 -26.43
N THR A 26 10.35 -47.60 -25.35
CA THR A 26 9.35 -46.69 -24.75
C THR A 26 9.99 -45.84 -23.68
N VAL A 27 9.96 -44.52 -23.87
CA VAL A 27 10.37 -43.53 -22.87
C VAL A 27 9.11 -43.11 -22.12
N THR A 28 9.05 -43.42 -20.84
CA THR A 28 7.91 -43.05 -19.99
C THR A 28 8.04 -41.62 -19.48
N ALA A 29 6.93 -40.89 -19.44
CA ALA A 29 6.88 -39.57 -18.82
C ALA A 29 7.23 -39.65 -17.33
N VAL A 30 7.93 -38.64 -16.84
CA VAL A 30 8.17 -38.37 -15.42
C VAL A 30 7.80 -36.91 -15.19
N ASN A 31 7.00 -36.66 -14.18
CA ASN A 31 6.59 -35.30 -13.85
C ASN A 31 7.79 -34.42 -13.44
N ASP A 32 7.91 -33.27 -14.08
CA ASP A 32 8.81 -32.19 -13.68
C ASP A 32 8.04 -31.18 -12.82
N ALA A 33 8.66 -30.62 -11.81
CA ALA A 33 8.02 -29.62 -10.97
C ALA A 33 7.92 -28.25 -11.70
N PRO A 34 6.90 -27.43 -11.40
CA PRO A 34 6.78 -26.08 -11.94
C PRO A 34 8.02 -25.23 -11.69
N VAL A 35 8.25 -24.23 -12.52
CA VAL A 35 9.25 -23.18 -12.30
C VAL A 35 8.55 -21.82 -12.32
N SER A 36 9.04 -20.85 -11.50
CA SER A 36 8.51 -19.50 -11.44
C SER A 36 9.63 -18.47 -11.40
N GLY A 37 9.39 -17.31 -12.00
CA GLY A 37 10.17 -16.11 -11.84
C GLY A 37 9.66 -15.22 -10.71
N THR A 38 10.35 -14.11 -10.44
CA THR A 38 9.95 -13.10 -9.46
C THR A 38 8.88 -12.18 -10.06
N LEU A 39 7.85 -11.87 -9.27
CA LEU A 39 6.82 -10.90 -9.59
C LEU A 39 7.06 -9.62 -8.79
N ALA A 40 6.75 -8.46 -9.38
CA ALA A 40 6.83 -7.16 -8.70
C ALA A 40 5.59 -6.32 -9.00
N TYR A 41 5.04 -5.70 -7.96
CA TYR A 41 3.84 -4.87 -8.02
C TYR A 41 4.03 -3.61 -7.19
N SER A 42 3.21 -2.59 -7.46
CA SER A 42 3.18 -1.37 -6.65
C SER A 42 1.75 -0.87 -6.50
N ILE A 43 1.45 -0.32 -5.32
CA ILE A 43 0.21 0.38 -5.01
C ILE A 43 0.55 1.61 -4.16
N ASN A 44 -0.40 2.51 -4.03
CA ASN A 44 -0.31 3.54 -3.00
C ASN A 44 -0.80 2.98 -1.66
N GLU A 45 -0.35 3.56 -0.55
CA GLU A 45 -0.90 3.27 0.76
C GLU A 45 -2.41 3.53 0.80
N ASP A 46 -3.11 2.92 1.77
CA ASP A 46 -4.57 2.87 1.89
C ASP A 46 -5.30 2.24 0.70
N GLY A 47 -4.54 1.79 -0.31
CA GLY A 47 -5.06 1.02 -1.42
C GLY A 47 -5.12 -0.48 -1.12
N THR A 48 -5.77 -1.23 -2.02
CA THR A 48 -5.80 -2.69 -1.99
C THR A 48 -5.32 -3.26 -3.31
N LEU A 49 -4.67 -4.42 -3.27
CA LEU A 49 -4.24 -5.12 -4.46
C LEU A 49 -4.99 -6.46 -4.57
N ARG A 50 -5.64 -6.68 -5.71
CA ARG A 50 -6.27 -7.96 -6.02
C ARG A 50 -5.40 -8.75 -6.99
N PHE A 51 -5.08 -9.98 -6.62
CA PHE A 51 -4.41 -10.95 -7.49
C PHE A 51 -5.40 -11.98 -8.02
N THR A 52 -5.38 -12.17 -9.33
CA THR A 52 -6.00 -13.32 -9.99
C THR A 52 -4.99 -14.45 -10.13
N GLN A 53 -5.45 -15.68 -10.36
CA GLN A 53 -4.58 -16.83 -10.68
C GLN A 53 -3.64 -16.50 -11.86
N GLN A 54 -4.17 -15.88 -12.92
CA GLN A 54 -3.37 -15.48 -14.08
C GLN A 54 -2.21 -14.54 -13.73
N GLN A 55 -2.39 -13.62 -12.78
CA GLN A 55 -1.35 -12.70 -12.37
C GLN A 55 -0.27 -13.38 -11.52
N LEU A 56 -0.67 -14.28 -10.61
CA LEU A 56 0.26 -15.05 -9.79
C LEU A 56 1.09 -16.04 -10.61
N LEU A 57 0.50 -16.58 -11.66
CA LEU A 57 1.15 -17.54 -12.56
C LEU A 57 1.83 -16.90 -13.77
N ALA A 58 1.89 -15.55 -13.86
CA ALA A 58 2.38 -14.83 -15.04
C ALA A 58 3.84 -15.14 -15.41
N GLN A 59 4.66 -15.57 -14.45
CA GLN A 59 6.06 -15.96 -14.64
C GLN A 59 6.29 -17.46 -14.35
N ALA A 60 5.22 -18.23 -14.21
CA ALA A 60 5.27 -19.65 -13.97
C ALA A 60 5.14 -20.45 -15.27
N SER A 61 5.81 -21.58 -15.33
CA SER A 61 5.67 -22.55 -16.42
C SER A 61 5.96 -23.96 -15.93
N ASP A 62 5.40 -24.91 -16.64
CA ASP A 62 5.61 -26.32 -16.43
C ASP A 62 6.20 -26.96 -17.68
N ALA A 63 7.16 -27.89 -17.50
CA ALA A 63 7.88 -28.53 -18.60
C ALA A 63 7.05 -29.64 -19.29
N ASP A 64 6.11 -30.21 -18.57
CA ASP A 64 5.18 -31.23 -19.08
C ASP A 64 3.90 -30.59 -19.65
N GLY A 65 3.68 -29.30 -19.36
CA GLY A 65 2.53 -28.54 -19.82
C GLY A 65 1.29 -28.73 -18.94
N ASP A 66 1.51 -29.10 -17.67
CA ASP A 66 0.44 -29.30 -16.71
C ASP A 66 -0.22 -27.97 -16.28
N ASP A 67 -1.49 -28.05 -15.88
CA ASP A 67 -2.24 -26.91 -15.39
C ASP A 67 -1.74 -26.47 -14.01
N LEU A 68 -1.27 -25.21 -13.92
CA LEU A 68 -0.76 -24.65 -12.69
C LEU A 68 -1.83 -23.96 -11.87
N THR A 69 -1.70 -24.05 -10.55
CA THR A 69 -2.57 -23.36 -9.58
C THR A 69 -1.72 -22.71 -8.49
N ALA A 70 -2.01 -21.43 -8.20
CA ALA A 70 -1.43 -20.70 -7.05
C ALA A 70 -2.36 -20.81 -5.83
N SER A 71 -1.77 -21.02 -4.65
CA SER A 71 -2.49 -21.18 -3.37
C SER A 71 -1.63 -20.76 -2.18
N ASN A 72 -2.20 -20.83 -0.96
CA ASN A 72 -1.50 -20.60 0.30
C ASN A 72 -0.77 -19.24 0.36
N LEU A 73 -1.46 -18.19 -0.13
CA LEU A 73 -0.87 -16.86 -0.16
C LEU A 73 -0.74 -16.30 1.27
N THR A 74 0.45 -15.85 1.60
CA THR A 74 0.79 -15.21 2.88
C THR A 74 1.59 -13.95 2.64
N VAL A 75 1.56 -13.03 3.59
CA VAL A 75 2.33 -11.77 3.55
C VAL A 75 3.13 -11.60 4.83
N ASP A 76 4.29 -10.99 4.73
CA ASP A 76 5.09 -10.63 5.88
C ASP A 76 4.68 -9.26 6.41
N GLY A 77 4.28 -9.20 7.71
CA GLY A 77 4.16 -7.96 8.46
C GLY A 77 2.86 -7.18 8.23
N ASN A 78 2.95 -6.01 7.62
CA ASN A 78 1.97 -4.93 7.70
C ASN A 78 0.83 -5.04 6.67
N ALA A 79 0.30 -6.22 6.42
CA ALA A 79 -0.85 -6.43 5.53
C ALA A 79 -1.70 -7.62 5.96
N THR A 80 -2.90 -7.71 5.42
CA THR A 80 -3.78 -8.87 5.53
C THR A 80 -4.07 -9.45 4.15
N VAL A 81 -4.34 -10.75 4.10
CA VAL A 81 -4.74 -11.47 2.89
C VAL A 81 -6.14 -12.02 3.08
N THR A 82 -6.98 -11.85 2.06
CA THR A 82 -8.29 -12.49 1.98
C THR A 82 -8.38 -13.26 0.67
N GLU A 83 -8.70 -14.55 0.75
CA GLU A 83 -9.00 -15.38 -0.42
C GLU A 83 -10.50 -15.30 -0.73
N ASN A 84 -10.84 -15.12 -2.01
CA ASN A 84 -12.20 -15.08 -2.51
C ASN A 84 -12.62 -16.44 -3.09
N ASP A 85 -13.93 -16.66 -3.26
CA ASP A 85 -14.50 -17.88 -3.81
C ASP A 85 -14.02 -18.19 -5.24
N ASP A 86 -13.60 -17.18 -6.00
CA ASP A 86 -13.04 -17.31 -7.35
C ASP A 86 -11.52 -17.58 -7.36
N ARG A 87 -10.94 -17.91 -6.20
CA ARG A 87 -9.51 -18.14 -5.97
C ARG A 87 -8.63 -16.93 -6.29
N SER A 88 -9.19 -15.73 -6.27
CA SER A 88 -8.40 -14.50 -6.24
C SER A 88 -8.08 -14.12 -4.79
N PHE A 89 -7.03 -13.36 -4.61
CA PHE A 89 -6.58 -12.88 -3.31
C PHE A 89 -6.63 -11.36 -3.27
N ILE A 90 -7.06 -10.81 -2.15
CA ILE A 90 -6.98 -9.37 -1.88
C ILE A 90 -5.95 -9.16 -0.78
N ILE A 91 -4.96 -8.33 -1.06
CA ILE A 91 -3.98 -7.84 -0.08
C ILE A 91 -4.37 -6.44 0.32
N THR A 92 -4.50 -6.23 1.64
CA THR A 92 -4.79 -4.94 2.23
C THR A 92 -3.66 -4.60 3.20
N PRO A 93 -2.78 -3.65 2.84
CA PRO A 93 -1.79 -3.11 3.77
C PRO A 93 -2.46 -2.52 5.02
N ALA A 94 -1.72 -2.39 6.11
CA ALA A 94 -2.17 -1.63 7.26
C ALA A 94 -2.39 -0.16 6.85
N ALA A 95 -3.32 0.52 7.52
CA ALA A 95 -3.58 1.93 7.26
C ALA A 95 -2.29 2.76 7.39
N ASN A 96 -2.08 3.69 6.47
CA ASN A 96 -0.91 4.57 6.41
C ASN A 96 0.44 3.81 6.41
N PHE A 97 0.45 2.58 5.94
CA PHE A 97 1.69 1.83 5.78
C PHE A 97 2.28 2.09 4.39
N ASN A 98 3.50 2.56 4.36
CA ASN A 98 4.34 2.63 3.16
C ASN A 98 5.63 1.81 3.37
N GLY A 99 6.13 1.21 2.30
CA GLY A 99 7.28 0.30 2.33
C GLY A 99 7.05 -0.97 1.52
N ASP A 100 7.96 -1.94 1.69
CA ASP A 100 7.91 -3.17 0.93
C ASP A 100 7.22 -4.29 1.73
N ILE A 101 6.40 -5.08 1.04
CA ILE A 101 5.73 -6.28 1.55
C ILE A 101 6.16 -7.45 0.69
N LEU A 102 6.69 -8.50 1.31
CA LEU A 102 6.95 -9.77 0.64
C LEU A 102 5.68 -10.64 0.68
N ILE A 103 5.27 -11.08 -0.49
CA ILE A 103 4.14 -11.99 -0.69
C ILE A 103 4.71 -13.36 -1.01
N ASN A 104 4.35 -14.38 -0.23
CA ASN A 104 4.75 -15.76 -0.46
C ASN A 104 3.53 -16.59 -0.85
N PHE A 105 3.68 -17.51 -1.78
CA PHE A 105 2.62 -18.41 -2.21
C PHE A 105 3.19 -19.72 -2.77
N GLU A 106 2.33 -20.71 -2.93
CA GLU A 106 2.69 -22.00 -3.54
C GLU A 106 2.14 -22.08 -4.96
N ILE A 107 2.90 -22.69 -5.85
CA ILE A 107 2.45 -23.06 -7.20
C ILE A 107 2.54 -24.58 -7.30
N THR A 108 1.44 -25.21 -7.72
CA THR A 108 1.36 -26.67 -7.92
C THR A 108 0.85 -27.00 -9.32
N ASP A 109 1.37 -28.12 -9.87
CA ASP A 109 0.94 -28.82 -11.08
C ASP A 109 -0.06 -29.96 -10.78
N GLY A 110 -0.39 -30.15 -9.48
CA GLY A 110 -1.22 -31.26 -9.00
C GLY A 110 -0.43 -32.47 -8.51
N TRP A 111 0.87 -32.56 -8.78
CA TRP A 111 1.77 -33.64 -8.35
C TRP A 111 2.81 -33.15 -7.36
N GLY A 112 3.34 -31.96 -7.57
CA GLY A 112 4.31 -31.29 -6.74
C GLY A 112 3.94 -29.85 -6.50
N ALA A 113 4.65 -29.19 -5.56
CA ALA A 113 4.49 -27.77 -5.29
C ALA A 113 5.86 -27.11 -5.09
N ILE A 114 5.96 -25.84 -5.53
CA ILE A 114 7.11 -24.97 -5.28
C ILE A 114 6.67 -23.75 -4.51
N GLN A 115 7.61 -23.16 -3.77
CA GLN A 115 7.44 -21.83 -3.17
C GLN A 115 7.78 -20.76 -4.21
N ALA A 116 6.92 -19.77 -4.31
CA ALA A 116 7.08 -18.59 -5.15
C ALA A 116 6.85 -17.32 -4.33
N SER A 117 7.32 -16.19 -4.84
CA SER A 117 7.15 -14.90 -4.16
C SER A 117 6.89 -13.77 -5.14
N ALA A 118 6.29 -12.70 -4.60
CA ALA A 118 6.13 -11.42 -5.28
C ALA A 118 6.50 -10.29 -4.32
N ASP A 119 7.16 -9.27 -4.85
CA ASP A 119 7.46 -8.04 -4.13
C ASP A 119 6.32 -7.03 -4.37
N LEU A 120 5.78 -6.46 -3.30
CA LEU A 120 4.80 -5.40 -3.35
C LEU A 120 5.38 -4.15 -2.68
N THR A 121 5.61 -3.09 -3.48
CA THR A 121 5.99 -1.77 -2.97
C THR A 121 4.73 -0.95 -2.74
N VAL A 122 4.53 -0.50 -1.51
CA VAL A 122 3.49 0.44 -1.11
C VAL A 122 4.08 1.83 -1.05
N SER A 123 3.62 2.72 -1.93
CA SER A 123 4.12 4.09 -2.04
C SER A 123 3.35 5.03 -1.12
N PRO A 124 4.02 5.99 -0.46
CA PRO A 124 3.34 6.96 0.39
C PRO A 124 2.44 7.91 -0.42
N ILE A 125 1.35 8.33 0.21
CA ILE A 125 0.49 9.45 -0.21
C ILE A 125 0.40 10.40 0.97
N ASN A 126 0.47 11.69 0.71
CA ASN A 126 0.31 12.68 1.78
C ASN A 126 -1.05 12.59 2.45
N ASP A 127 -1.05 12.43 3.74
CA ASP A 127 -2.20 12.58 4.63
C ASP A 127 -2.30 14.03 5.12
N LEU A 128 -3.52 14.48 5.37
CA LEU A 128 -3.73 15.84 5.88
C LEU A 128 -3.43 15.93 7.38
N PRO A 129 -2.93 17.09 7.85
CA PRO A 129 -2.76 17.32 9.28
C PRO A 129 -4.02 17.07 10.09
N GLN A 130 -3.85 16.55 11.28
CA GLN A 130 -4.90 16.49 12.29
C GLN A 130 -4.74 17.62 13.27
N VAL A 131 -5.74 18.49 13.36
CA VAL A 131 -5.75 19.62 14.31
C VAL A 131 -6.75 19.39 15.41
N GLN A 132 -6.41 19.83 16.62
CA GLN A 132 -7.35 19.83 17.73
C GLN A 132 -8.41 20.90 17.49
N GLN A 133 -9.67 20.47 17.38
CA GLN A 133 -10.82 21.35 17.21
C GLN A 133 -11.28 21.93 18.57
N ASP A 134 -12.02 23.02 18.52
CA ASP A 134 -12.73 23.63 19.66
C ASP A 134 -11.83 23.98 20.86
N ARG A 135 -10.65 24.53 20.57
CA ARG A 135 -9.80 25.09 21.65
C ARG A 135 -10.43 26.34 22.21
N GLN A 136 -10.50 26.39 23.53
CA GLN A 136 -11.11 27.50 24.24
C GLN A 136 -10.09 28.37 24.96
N PHE A 137 -10.23 29.67 24.81
CA PHE A 137 -9.57 30.69 25.60
C PHE A 137 -10.62 31.51 26.33
N THR A 138 -10.28 32.00 27.48
CA THR A 138 -11.17 32.88 28.26
C THR A 138 -10.46 34.17 28.63
N ILE A 139 -11.05 35.28 28.30
CA ILE A 139 -10.60 36.60 28.69
C ILE A 139 -11.74 37.36 29.41
N LYS A 140 -11.41 38.40 30.10
CA LYS A 140 -12.40 39.31 30.66
C LYS A 140 -12.84 40.32 29.61
N GLU A 141 -14.08 40.84 29.73
CA GLU A 141 -14.46 42.04 28.96
C GLU A 141 -13.40 43.15 29.12
N ASP A 142 -13.22 43.96 28.09
CA ASP A 142 -12.18 44.98 27.97
C ASP A 142 -10.73 44.45 28.06
N GLY A 143 -10.54 43.12 28.11
CA GLY A 143 -9.24 42.48 28.10
C GLY A 143 -8.67 42.29 26.68
N GLN A 144 -7.51 41.65 26.62
CA GLN A 144 -6.89 41.27 25.33
C GLN A 144 -6.37 39.86 25.39
N LEU A 145 -6.70 39.05 24.36
CA LEU A 145 -6.06 37.79 24.12
C LEU A 145 -4.79 38.01 23.28
N VAL A 146 -3.70 37.38 23.69
CA VAL A 146 -2.48 37.24 22.87
C VAL A 146 -2.17 35.78 22.74
N PHE A 147 -2.01 35.30 21.51
CA PHE A 147 -1.68 33.90 21.21
C PHE A 147 -0.74 33.84 20.00
N ASN A 148 -0.15 32.68 19.76
CA ASN A 148 0.85 32.48 18.72
C ASN A 148 0.65 31.18 17.96
N ASP A 149 1.44 30.94 16.88
CA ASP A 149 1.40 29.73 16.08
C ASP A 149 1.54 28.45 16.93
N GLY A 150 2.41 28.45 17.94
CA GLY A 150 2.58 27.32 18.85
C GLY A 150 1.31 27.00 19.65
N ASP A 151 0.52 28.03 20.00
CA ASP A 151 -0.77 27.83 20.64
C ASP A 151 -1.77 27.17 19.69
N LEU A 152 -1.76 27.53 18.41
CA LEU A 152 -2.65 26.98 17.38
C LEU A 152 -2.25 25.56 16.98
N LEU A 153 -0.94 25.28 16.94
CA LEU A 153 -0.40 23.95 16.59
C LEU A 153 -0.36 22.98 17.78
N PHE A 154 -0.72 23.44 18.97
CA PHE A 154 -0.69 22.56 20.15
C PHE A 154 -1.64 21.37 19.99
N GLY A 155 -1.10 20.14 20.05
CA GLY A 155 -1.85 18.91 19.86
C GLY A 155 -2.17 18.61 18.40
N ALA A 156 -1.69 19.41 17.45
CA ALA A 156 -1.72 19.06 16.04
C ALA A 156 -0.69 17.97 15.73
N THR A 157 -1.06 17.04 14.88
CA THR A 157 -0.21 15.92 14.46
C THR A 157 -0.33 15.70 12.96
N ASP A 158 0.69 15.10 12.42
CA ASP A 158 0.73 14.63 11.04
C ASP A 158 1.18 13.16 11.04
N ILE A 159 0.53 12.31 10.26
CA ILE A 159 0.82 10.89 10.28
C ILE A 159 2.06 10.55 9.47
N ASP A 160 2.35 11.34 8.44
CA ASP A 160 3.57 11.24 7.63
C ASP A 160 4.80 11.82 8.36
N GLY A 161 4.56 12.54 9.46
CA GLY A 161 5.59 13.20 10.25
C GLY A 161 6.05 14.52 9.66
N ASP A 162 5.24 15.14 8.82
CA ASP A 162 5.55 16.42 8.19
C ASP A 162 5.54 17.59 9.17
N ASN A 163 6.29 18.63 8.81
CA ASN A 163 6.38 19.83 9.63
C ASN A 163 5.13 20.70 9.45
N LEU A 164 4.37 20.85 10.53
CA LEU A 164 3.17 21.67 10.53
C LEU A 164 3.47 23.15 10.66
N SER A 165 2.68 23.97 9.95
CA SER A 165 2.75 25.43 9.99
C SER A 165 1.37 26.06 9.91
N VAL A 166 1.18 27.21 10.60
CA VAL A 166 -0.03 28.02 10.49
C VAL A 166 0.04 28.82 9.19
N LYS A 167 -0.95 28.68 8.31
CA LYS A 167 -1.04 29.40 7.02
C LYS A 167 -1.83 30.70 7.12
N SER A 168 -2.90 30.68 7.88
CA SER A 168 -3.76 31.85 8.05
C SER A 168 -4.46 31.81 9.40
N VAL A 169 -4.76 32.98 9.92
CA VAL A 169 -5.64 33.17 11.07
C VAL A 169 -6.63 34.30 10.72
N ARG A 170 -7.92 34.06 10.91
CA ARG A 170 -8.98 34.99 10.51
C ARG A 170 -10.02 35.15 11.59
N TYR A 171 -10.47 36.38 11.72
CA TYR A 171 -11.66 36.74 12.47
C TYR A 171 -12.58 37.58 11.57
N ASP A 172 -13.72 37.04 11.25
CA ASP A 172 -14.69 37.68 10.33
C ASP A 172 -15.87 38.35 11.09
N GLY A 173 -15.84 38.32 12.44
CA GLY A 173 -16.87 38.92 13.29
C GLY A 173 -16.72 40.44 13.47
N SER A 174 -17.70 41.03 14.16
CA SER A 174 -17.77 42.46 14.46
C SER A 174 -17.60 42.79 15.96
N ASP A 175 -17.41 41.76 16.81
CA ASP A 175 -17.46 41.88 18.25
C ASP A 175 -16.11 42.20 18.88
N GLY A 176 -15.09 42.49 18.07
CA GLY A 176 -13.77 42.85 18.51
C GLY A 176 -12.82 43.19 17.37
N ILE A 177 -11.58 43.47 17.73
CA ILE A 177 -10.49 43.81 16.81
C ILE A 177 -9.46 42.72 16.85
N PHE A 178 -9.28 42.02 15.74
CA PHE A 178 -8.22 41.05 15.50
C PHE A 178 -7.03 41.74 14.80
N LYS A 179 -5.80 41.39 15.21
CA LYS A 179 -4.56 41.86 14.56
C LYS A 179 -3.57 40.70 14.45
N ASP A 180 -3.16 40.41 13.24
CA ASP A 180 -1.94 39.64 12.96
C ASP A 180 -0.72 40.60 13.09
N ARG A 181 0.28 40.19 13.85
CA ARG A 181 1.51 40.94 14.07
C ARG A 181 2.61 40.64 13.05
N GLY A 182 2.38 39.65 12.15
CA GLY A 182 3.30 39.25 11.09
C GLY A 182 4.54 38.47 11.57
N ASN A 183 4.56 38.01 12.82
CA ASN A 183 5.66 37.24 13.42
C ASN A 183 5.15 35.94 14.09
N GLY A 184 4.04 35.41 13.64
CA GLY A 184 3.37 34.26 14.25
C GLY A 184 2.72 34.57 15.60
N THR A 185 2.42 35.85 15.87
CA THR A 185 1.72 36.30 17.07
C THR A 185 0.46 37.07 16.67
N TYR A 186 -0.61 36.80 17.35
CA TYR A 186 -1.93 37.37 17.11
C TYR A 186 -2.51 38.01 18.34
N THR A 187 -3.35 39.02 18.16
CA THR A 187 -4.06 39.66 19.26
C THR A 187 -5.53 39.83 18.89
N PHE A 188 -6.40 39.56 19.86
CA PHE A 188 -7.81 39.85 19.79
C PHE A 188 -8.22 40.68 21.00
N ALA A 189 -8.93 41.77 20.77
CA ALA A 189 -9.52 42.60 21.81
C ALA A 189 -11.02 42.75 21.54
N PRO A 190 -11.91 42.30 22.44
CA PRO A 190 -13.35 42.48 22.26
C PRO A 190 -13.71 43.97 22.27
N ASN A 191 -14.87 44.29 21.71
CA ASN A 191 -15.44 45.61 21.82
C ASN A 191 -15.74 45.94 23.30
N GLN A 192 -15.77 47.25 23.64
CA GLN A 192 -16.04 47.69 25.00
C GLN A 192 -17.34 47.09 25.56
N ASN A 193 -17.25 46.52 26.77
CA ASN A 193 -18.36 45.86 27.48
C ASN A 193 -18.98 44.66 26.69
N PHE A 194 -18.27 44.10 25.71
CA PHE A 194 -18.75 42.87 25.04
C PHE A 194 -18.49 41.67 25.96
N ASN A 195 -19.53 40.89 26.16
CA ASN A 195 -19.42 39.56 26.77
C ASN A 195 -20.18 38.54 25.89
N GLY A 196 -19.58 37.42 25.59
CA GLY A 196 -20.07 36.41 24.67
C GLY A 196 -18.94 35.63 24.07
N ASP A 197 -19.29 34.68 23.22
CA ASP A 197 -18.33 33.78 22.57
C ASP A 197 -17.90 34.39 21.22
N VAL A 198 -16.62 34.28 20.94
CA VAL A 198 -16.01 34.71 19.67
C VAL A 198 -15.25 33.54 19.08
N ARG A 199 -15.45 33.32 17.78
CA ARG A 199 -14.73 32.29 17.03
C ARG A 199 -13.68 32.91 16.13
N ILE A 200 -12.46 32.39 16.21
CA ILE A 200 -11.34 32.74 15.34
C ILE A 200 -10.94 31.49 14.57
N ASP A 201 -10.97 31.54 13.25
CA ASP A 201 -10.60 30.43 12.39
C ASP A 201 -9.12 30.49 12.01
N PHE A 202 -8.50 29.33 11.86
CA PHE A 202 -7.12 29.23 11.38
C PHE A 202 -6.95 28.05 10.41
N THR A 203 -5.86 28.02 9.68
CA THR A 203 -5.51 26.94 8.75
C THR A 203 -4.11 26.45 9.07
N VAL A 204 -3.95 25.13 9.18
CA VAL A 204 -2.68 24.44 9.36
C VAL A 204 -2.32 23.71 8.07
N SER A 205 -1.06 23.72 7.70
CA SER A 205 -0.52 22.99 6.55
C SER A 205 0.70 22.18 6.94
N ASP A 206 0.83 21.02 6.31
CA ASP A 206 2.00 20.14 6.26
C ASP A 206 3.01 20.54 5.16
N GLY A 207 2.66 21.50 4.31
CA GLY A 207 3.41 21.92 3.14
C GLY A 207 2.81 21.45 1.80
N ILE A 208 1.91 20.48 1.81
CA ILE A 208 1.24 19.87 0.64
C ILE A 208 -0.27 20.11 0.71
N GLY A 209 -0.87 19.84 1.87
CA GLY A 209 -2.29 20.02 2.13
C GLY A 209 -2.58 21.02 3.23
N GLU A 210 -3.86 21.35 3.44
CA GLU A 210 -4.30 22.28 4.45
C GLU A 210 -5.57 21.79 5.15
N VAL A 211 -5.63 22.02 6.47
CA VAL A 211 -6.79 21.71 7.32
C VAL A 211 -7.20 22.92 8.12
N ALA A 212 -8.51 23.19 8.19
CA ALA A 212 -9.07 24.25 9.00
C ALA A 212 -9.22 23.82 10.46
N GLY A 213 -8.92 24.75 11.38
CA GLY A 213 -9.21 24.69 12.81
C GLY A 213 -9.88 25.95 13.30
N ASN A 214 -10.32 25.95 14.55
CA ASN A 214 -10.84 27.12 15.21
C ASN A 214 -10.46 27.18 16.68
N ILE A 215 -10.50 28.38 17.22
CA ILE A 215 -10.46 28.66 18.66
C ILE A 215 -11.71 29.47 19.04
N ASP A 216 -12.27 29.18 20.18
CA ASP A 216 -13.35 29.95 20.78
C ASP A 216 -12.79 30.77 21.97
N VAL A 217 -13.21 32.02 22.07
CA VAL A 217 -12.73 33.01 23.07
C VAL A 217 -13.87 33.53 23.90
#